data_7ef47da81dd10a946277612a030b3cfc
#
_entry.id   7ef47da81dd10a946277612a030b3cfc
#
_cell.length_a   1.000
_cell.length_b   1.000
_cell.length_c   1.000
_cell.angle_alpha   90.00
_cell.angle_beta   90.00
_cell.angle_gamma   90.00
#
_symmetry.space_group_name_H-M   'P 1'
#
loop_
_entity.id
_entity.type
_entity.pdbx_description
1 polymer ?
#
loop_
_entity_poly.entity_id
_entity_poly.type
_entity_poly.pdbx_seq_one_letter_code
_entity_poly.pdbx_strand_id
1 'polypeptide(L)'
;MKRILLCLSVLICTFTNAQETVYKTIENLTYATSQDAYAQERCKLDIYYPENLKDCPTVIWFHGGGLTSGNKSIPTKLKKSGMIVIAVNYRLLPKVTISECLGDAAAAIAWTFKEVEKYGGNKKKIFVSGHSAGGYLTAMIGLDEKWLNEYSIDADSLAGLIPFGGQVIS
;
A
#
# COMPACT_ATOMS: atom_id res chain seq x y z
N MET A 1 19.81 71.23 1.25
CA MET A 1 19.13 70.39 0.25
C MET A 1 19.31 68.94 0.67
N LYS A 2 18.26 68.27 1.26
CA LYS A 2 18.29 66.88 1.68
C LYS A 2 17.81 66.00 0.51
N ARG A 3 18.66 65.12 0.01
CA ARG A 3 18.29 64.12 -1.03
C ARG A 3 17.63 62.94 -0.33
N ILE A 4 16.33 62.73 -0.59
CA ILE A 4 15.60 61.55 -0.17
C ILE A 4 15.86 60.44 -1.23
N LEU A 5 16.55 59.39 -0.81
CA LEU A 5 16.78 58.19 -1.63
C LEU A 5 15.58 57.27 -1.44
N LEU A 6 14.75 57.17 -2.46
CA LEU A 6 13.59 56.29 -2.46
C LEU A 6 14.06 54.89 -2.90
N CYS A 7 14.21 53.97 -1.94
CA CYS A 7 14.47 52.56 -2.26
C CYS A 7 13.15 51.88 -2.73
N LEU A 8 13.05 51.62 -4.04
CA LEU A 8 11.97 50.87 -4.63
C LEU A 8 12.29 49.36 -4.48
N SER A 9 11.74 48.71 -3.46
CA SER A 9 11.82 47.26 -3.31
C SER A 9 10.88 46.59 -4.30
N VAL A 10 11.43 46.01 -5.37
CA VAL A 10 10.67 45.19 -6.31
C VAL A 10 10.42 43.81 -5.68
N LEU A 11 9.17 43.55 -5.28
CA LEU A 11 8.73 42.25 -4.80
C LEU A 11 8.64 41.31 -6.00
N ILE A 12 9.62 40.47 -6.25
CA ILE A 12 9.60 39.44 -7.27
C ILE A 12 8.73 38.28 -6.74
N CYS A 13 7.44 38.25 -7.07
CA CYS A 13 6.60 37.07 -6.91
C CYS A 13 7.06 35.98 -7.88
N THR A 14 7.86 35.03 -7.40
CA THR A 14 8.14 33.80 -8.14
C THR A 14 6.88 32.92 -8.09
N PHE A 15 6.13 32.86 -9.19
CA PHE A 15 5.11 31.86 -9.37
C PHE A 15 5.80 30.51 -9.53
N THR A 16 5.87 29.71 -8.45
CA THR A 16 6.19 28.31 -8.55
C THR A 16 4.99 27.61 -9.20
N ASN A 17 5.10 27.26 -10.48
CA ASN A 17 4.17 26.33 -11.11
C ASN A 17 4.25 25.02 -10.32
N ALA A 18 3.26 24.71 -9.51
CA ALA A 18 3.12 23.40 -8.91
C ALA A 18 2.94 22.40 -10.07
N GLN A 19 3.97 21.62 -10.36
CA GLN A 19 3.90 20.59 -11.39
C GLN A 19 2.81 19.60 -10.99
N GLU A 20 1.84 19.38 -11.88
CA GLU A 20 0.76 18.42 -11.63
C GLU A 20 1.37 17.02 -11.39
N THR A 21 0.96 16.36 -10.31
CA THR A 21 1.46 15.02 -9.97
C THR A 21 0.91 14.00 -10.95
N VAL A 22 1.80 13.37 -11.72
CA VAL A 22 1.47 12.30 -12.65
C VAL A 22 1.43 10.98 -11.87
N TYR A 23 0.35 10.22 -12.07
CA TYR A 23 0.18 8.90 -11.45
C TYR A 23 0.27 7.80 -12.49
N LYS A 24 0.92 6.71 -12.12
CA LYS A 24 1.03 5.48 -12.92
C LYS A 24 0.44 4.29 -12.20
N THR A 25 0.02 3.30 -12.99
CA THR A 25 -0.38 1.98 -12.49
C THR A 25 0.48 0.92 -13.17
N ILE A 26 1.00 -0.01 -12.39
CA ILE A 26 1.61 -1.24 -12.88
C ILE A 26 0.75 -2.38 -12.35
N GLU A 27 0.31 -3.24 -13.26
CA GLU A 27 -0.63 -4.30 -12.93
C GLU A 27 0.04 -5.68 -12.92
N ASN A 28 -0.54 -6.59 -12.15
CA ASN A 28 -0.21 -8.01 -12.15
C ASN A 28 1.25 -8.33 -11.77
N LEU A 29 1.87 -7.52 -10.91
CA LEU A 29 3.17 -7.84 -10.32
C LEU A 29 3.01 -9.05 -9.40
N THR A 30 3.87 -10.05 -9.58
CA THR A 30 3.83 -11.26 -8.75
C THR A 30 4.54 -11.05 -7.42
N TYR A 31 3.90 -11.51 -6.35
CA TYR A 31 4.52 -11.66 -5.04
C TYR A 31 4.53 -13.12 -4.56
N ALA A 32 4.07 -14.06 -5.42
CA ALA A 32 4.04 -15.49 -5.10
C ALA A 32 5.42 -15.99 -4.67
N THR A 33 5.45 -16.67 -3.53
CA THR A 33 6.66 -17.25 -2.95
C THR A 33 6.85 -18.73 -3.31
N SER A 34 5.82 -19.38 -3.85
CA SER A 34 5.82 -20.79 -4.24
C SER A 34 5.59 -20.98 -5.73
N GLN A 35 5.93 -22.18 -6.24
CA GLN A 35 5.67 -22.59 -7.62
C GLN A 35 4.27 -23.22 -7.80
N ASP A 36 3.44 -23.22 -6.76
CA ASP A 36 2.06 -23.65 -6.85
C ASP A 36 1.31 -22.85 -7.92
N ALA A 37 0.62 -23.55 -8.85
CA ALA A 37 -0.04 -22.92 -9.99
C ALA A 37 -1.10 -21.90 -9.57
N TYR A 38 -1.85 -22.19 -8.49
CA TYR A 38 -2.86 -21.27 -7.99
C TYR A 38 -2.26 -20.05 -7.30
N ALA A 39 -1.12 -20.21 -6.59
CA ALA A 39 -0.38 -19.09 -6.07
C ALA A 39 0.18 -18.22 -7.22
N GLN A 40 0.74 -18.81 -8.27
CA GLN A 40 1.22 -18.07 -9.43
C GLN A 40 0.10 -17.34 -10.18
N GLU A 41 -1.11 -17.89 -10.20
CA GLU A 41 -2.30 -17.24 -10.76
C GLU A 41 -2.76 -16.07 -9.89
N ARG A 42 -2.95 -16.31 -8.57
CA ARG A 42 -3.66 -15.40 -7.68
C ARG A 42 -2.77 -14.41 -6.93
N CYS A 43 -1.55 -14.78 -6.52
CA CYS A 43 -0.68 -13.91 -5.73
C CYS A 43 -0.07 -12.80 -6.59
N LYS A 44 -0.95 -11.92 -7.07
CA LYS A 44 -0.66 -10.74 -7.89
C LYS A 44 -1.12 -9.48 -7.18
N LEU A 45 -0.41 -8.40 -7.42
CA LEU A 45 -0.79 -7.09 -6.94
C LEU A 45 -0.70 -6.04 -8.05
N ASP A 46 -1.45 -4.95 -7.88
CA ASP A 46 -1.34 -3.75 -8.69
C ASP A 46 -0.79 -2.63 -7.82
N ILE A 47 0.13 -1.84 -8.37
CA ILE A 47 0.66 -0.67 -7.70
C ILE A 47 0.25 0.59 -8.45
N TYR A 48 -0.39 1.53 -7.74
CA TYR A 48 -0.73 2.88 -8.19
C TYR A 48 0.13 3.88 -7.42
N TYR A 49 0.91 4.70 -8.11
CA TYR A 49 1.90 5.55 -7.46
C TYR A 49 2.12 6.89 -8.18
N PRO A 50 2.48 7.97 -7.44
CA PRO A 50 2.87 9.25 -8.01
C PRO A 50 4.30 9.18 -8.55
N GLU A 51 4.49 9.36 -9.85
CA GLU A 51 5.80 9.18 -10.51
C GLU A 51 6.86 10.16 -10.00
N ASN A 52 6.46 11.37 -9.67
CA ASN A 52 7.38 12.48 -9.38
C ASN A 52 7.59 12.72 -7.87
N LEU A 53 6.91 11.96 -7.00
CA LEU A 53 7.02 12.13 -5.56
C LEU A 53 7.98 11.10 -4.95
N LYS A 54 8.57 11.49 -3.83
CA LYS A 54 9.39 10.64 -2.98
C LYS A 54 8.87 10.70 -1.56
N ASP A 55 9.35 9.78 -0.73
CA ASP A 55 8.96 9.72 0.68
C ASP A 55 7.46 9.49 0.90
N CYS A 56 6.80 8.88 -0.10
CA CYS A 56 5.36 8.68 -0.12
C CYS A 56 4.91 7.65 0.94
N PRO A 57 3.81 7.91 1.65
CA PRO A 57 3.14 6.86 2.41
C PRO A 57 2.55 5.82 1.44
N THR A 58 2.47 4.58 1.91
CA THR A 58 1.97 3.44 1.13
C THR A 58 0.84 2.77 1.86
N VAL A 59 -0.27 2.51 1.15
CA VAL A 59 -1.39 1.73 1.66
C VAL A 59 -1.45 0.41 0.90
N ILE A 60 -1.30 -0.70 1.61
CA ILE A 60 -1.58 -2.04 1.10
C ILE A 60 -3.06 -2.31 1.33
N TRP A 61 -3.78 -2.60 0.25
CA TRP A 61 -5.23 -2.79 0.28
C TRP A 61 -5.62 -4.22 -0.06
N PHE A 62 -6.26 -4.90 0.89
CA PHE A 62 -6.87 -6.22 0.72
C PHE A 62 -8.36 -6.10 0.44
N HIS A 63 -8.84 -6.73 -0.64
CA HIS A 63 -10.26 -6.73 -1.01
C HIS A 63 -11.11 -7.60 -0.07
N GLY A 64 -12.40 -7.34 -0.03
CA GLY A 64 -13.39 -8.18 0.65
C GLY A 64 -13.82 -9.38 -0.18
N GLY A 65 -14.89 -10.06 0.26
CA GLY A 65 -15.47 -11.21 -0.42
C GLY A 65 -15.45 -12.51 0.39
N GLY A 66 -15.43 -12.42 1.73
CA GLY A 66 -15.53 -13.57 2.64
C GLY A 66 -14.40 -14.59 2.51
N LEU A 67 -13.23 -14.21 2.00
CA LEU A 67 -12.11 -15.09 1.61
C LEU A 67 -12.46 -16.11 0.52
N THR A 68 -13.66 -16.07 -0.06
CA THR A 68 -14.14 -17.02 -1.08
C THR A 68 -14.27 -16.40 -2.46
N SER A 69 -14.26 -15.08 -2.55
CA SER A 69 -14.44 -14.33 -3.80
C SER A 69 -13.75 -12.97 -3.74
N GLY A 70 -13.78 -12.23 -4.84
CA GLY A 70 -13.24 -10.88 -4.95
C GLY A 70 -11.95 -10.81 -5.76
N ASN A 71 -11.61 -9.58 -6.12
CA ASN A 71 -10.39 -9.25 -6.88
C ASN A 71 -9.81 -7.93 -6.40
N LYS A 72 -8.49 -7.79 -6.60
CA LYS A 72 -7.75 -6.55 -6.36
C LYS A 72 -8.33 -5.39 -7.17
N SER A 73 -8.44 -4.27 -6.54
CA SER A 73 -8.80 -3.02 -7.20
C SER A 73 -8.25 -1.84 -6.40
N ILE A 74 -7.75 -0.83 -7.08
CA ILE A 74 -7.32 0.41 -6.43
C ILE A 74 -8.56 1.20 -5.99
N PRO A 75 -8.79 1.41 -4.67
CA PRO A 75 -9.95 2.17 -4.21
C PRO A 75 -9.94 3.59 -4.76
N THR A 76 -11.04 4.00 -5.39
CA THR A 76 -11.14 5.32 -6.04
C THR A 76 -10.83 6.47 -5.09
N LYS A 77 -11.24 6.35 -3.81
CA LYS A 77 -11.01 7.37 -2.78
C LYS A 77 -9.54 7.52 -2.37
N LEU A 78 -8.69 6.54 -2.67
CA LEU A 78 -7.24 6.60 -2.40
C LEU A 78 -6.45 7.12 -3.60
N LYS A 79 -7.08 7.27 -4.77
CA LYS A 79 -6.40 7.81 -5.95
C LYS A 79 -6.10 9.31 -5.81
N LYS A 80 -5.00 9.76 -6.41
CA LYS A 80 -4.56 11.18 -6.46
C LYS A 80 -4.37 11.82 -5.09
N SER A 81 -3.95 11.03 -4.08
CA SER A 81 -3.81 11.46 -2.68
C SER A 81 -2.36 11.68 -2.23
N GLY A 82 -1.39 11.64 -3.15
CA GLY A 82 0.04 11.70 -2.82
C GLY A 82 0.59 10.39 -2.25
N MET A 83 -0.22 9.36 -2.15
CA MET A 83 0.14 8.04 -1.62
C MET A 83 0.40 7.03 -2.73
N ILE A 84 1.15 5.99 -2.40
CA ILE A 84 1.20 4.73 -3.15
C ILE A 84 0.07 3.84 -2.64
N VAL A 85 -0.65 3.21 -3.55
CA VAL A 85 -1.68 2.22 -3.20
C VAL A 85 -1.35 0.89 -3.87
N ILE A 86 -1.26 -0.17 -3.08
CA ILE A 86 -0.99 -1.52 -3.53
C ILE A 86 -2.24 -2.35 -3.31
N ALA A 87 -2.95 -2.69 -4.40
CA ALA A 87 -4.12 -3.55 -4.33
C ALA A 87 -3.71 -5.01 -4.53
N VAL A 88 -4.12 -5.88 -3.62
CA VAL A 88 -3.61 -7.25 -3.51
C VAL A 88 -4.71 -8.26 -3.77
N ASN A 89 -4.44 -9.22 -4.67
CA ASN A 89 -5.14 -10.50 -4.75
C ASN A 89 -4.43 -11.51 -3.86
N TYR A 90 -5.19 -12.35 -3.20
CA TYR A 90 -4.73 -13.49 -2.40
C TYR A 90 -5.50 -14.74 -2.82
N ARG A 91 -4.99 -15.93 -2.53
CA ARG A 91 -5.70 -17.20 -2.80
C ARG A 91 -6.98 -17.29 -1.98
N LEU A 92 -7.97 -17.99 -2.49
CA LEU A 92 -9.34 -18.01 -1.94
C LEU A 92 -9.76 -19.42 -1.54
N LEU A 93 -10.59 -19.48 -0.48
CA LEU A 93 -11.32 -20.68 -0.11
C LEU A 93 -12.25 -21.16 -1.24
N PRO A 94 -12.58 -22.44 -1.33
CA PRO A 94 -12.06 -23.55 -0.54
C PRO A 94 -10.76 -24.15 -1.11
N LYS A 95 -10.14 -23.52 -2.14
CA LYS A 95 -8.91 -24.04 -2.76
C LYS A 95 -7.71 -24.01 -1.84
N VAL A 96 -7.74 -23.15 -0.84
CA VAL A 96 -6.70 -23.00 0.21
C VAL A 96 -7.37 -22.89 1.57
N THR A 97 -6.57 -22.88 2.63
CA THR A 97 -6.99 -22.65 4.01
C THR A 97 -6.93 -21.16 4.37
N ILE A 98 -7.57 -20.78 5.48
CA ILE A 98 -7.46 -19.40 6.03
C ILE A 98 -5.99 -19.05 6.35
N SER A 99 -5.23 -20.02 6.87
CA SER A 99 -3.80 -19.86 7.16
C SER A 99 -3.00 -19.50 5.90
N GLU A 100 -3.30 -20.12 4.77
CA GLU A 100 -2.66 -19.80 3.49
C GLU A 100 -3.07 -18.43 2.96
N CYS A 101 -4.33 -17.99 3.17
CA CYS A 101 -4.73 -16.62 2.85
C CYS A 101 -3.95 -15.59 3.68
N LEU A 102 -3.70 -15.87 4.96
CA LEU A 102 -2.89 -15.01 5.85
C LEU A 102 -1.41 -15.02 5.42
N GLY A 103 -0.87 -16.18 5.06
CA GLY A 103 0.47 -16.30 4.49
C GLY A 103 0.64 -15.46 3.21
N ASP A 104 -0.35 -15.49 2.32
CA ASP A 104 -0.35 -14.66 1.11
C ASP A 104 -0.38 -13.15 1.45
N ALA A 105 -1.17 -12.77 2.46
CA ALA A 105 -1.21 -11.38 2.92
C ALA A 105 0.15 -10.94 3.48
N ALA A 106 0.80 -11.76 4.30
CA ALA A 106 2.13 -11.51 4.83
C ALA A 106 3.18 -11.41 3.71
N ALA A 107 3.13 -12.30 2.71
CA ALA A 107 4.01 -12.28 1.54
C ALA A 107 3.86 -10.97 0.74
N ALA A 108 2.64 -10.47 0.55
CA ALA A 108 2.40 -9.20 -0.14
C ALA A 108 2.96 -8.00 0.65
N ILE A 109 2.86 -8.04 1.98
CA ILE A 109 3.46 -7.02 2.86
C ILE A 109 4.99 -7.09 2.75
N ALA A 110 5.58 -8.28 2.79
CA ALA A 110 7.02 -8.47 2.65
C ALA A 110 7.53 -7.98 1.29
N TRP A 111 6.80 -8.28 0.22
CA TRP A 111 7.07 -7.72 -1.11
C TRP A 111 7.09 -6.20 -1.07
N THR A 112 6.13 -5.59 -0.39
CA THR A 112 6.05 -4.12 -0.28
C THR A 112 7.27 -3.54 0.43
N PHE A 113 7.68 -4.09 1.56
CA PHE A 113 8.89 -3.65 2.27
C PHE A 113 10.15 -3.76 1.38
N LYS A 114 10.22 -4.77 0.52
CA LYS A 114 11.35 -4.97 -0.39
C LYS A 114 11.37 -3.97 -1.54
N GLU A 115 10.21 -3.67 -2.13
CA GLU A 115 10.13 -3.06 -3.46
C GLU A 115 9.67 -1.59 -3.45
N VAL A 116 8.97 -1.12 -2.41
CA VAL A 116 8.23 0.16 -2.42
C VAL A 116 9.11 1.39 -2.68
N GLU A 117 10.38 1.36 -2.26
CA GLU A 117 11.31 2.47 -2.49
C GLU A 117 11.58 2.73 -3.97
N LYS A 118 11.48 1.69 -4.82
CA LYS A 118 11.61 1.82 -6.29
C LYS A 118 10.53 2.73 -6.88
N TYR A 119 9.38 2.82 -6.21
CA TYR A 119 8.22 3.60 -6.61
C TYR A 119 8.10 4.93 -5.84
N GLY A 120 9.11 5.29 -5.07
CA GLY A 120 9.13 6.53 -4.28
C GLY A 120 8.50 6.42 -2.90
N GLY A 121 8.19 5.22 -2.43
CA GLY A 121 7.64 4.98 -1.10
C GLY A 121 8.69 5.02 0.01
N ASN A 122 8.20 5.20 1.23
CA ASN A 122 9.01 5.13 2.45
C ASN A 122 8.59 3.91 3.28
N LYS A 123 9.54 3.01 3.56
CA LYS A 123 9.30 1.80 4.37
C LYS A 123 8.78 2.09 5.78
N LYS A 124 9.06 3.28 6.32
CA LYS A 124 8.56 3.71 7.64
C LYS A 124 7.12 4.25 7.58
N LYS A 125 6.51 4.34 6.40
CA LYS A 125 5.17 4.88 6.17
C LYS A 125 4.28 3.87 5.44
N ILE A 126 4.39 2.57 5.78
CA ILE A 126 3.57 1.50 5.22
C ILE A 126 2.39 1.23 6.14
N PHE A 127 1.19 1.37 5.60
CA PHE A 127 -0.07 1.08 6.25
C PHE A 127 -0.71 -0.14 5.61
N VAL A 128 -1.32 -1.01 6.41
CA VAL A 128 -2.11 -2.13 5.92
C VAL A 128 -3.58 -1.85 6.14
N SER A 129 -4.39 -2.10 5.13
CA SER A 129 -5.82 -1.81 5.15
C SER A 129 -6.61 -2.82 4.31
N GLY A 130 -7.91 -2.88 4.50
CA GLY A 130 -8.79 -3.72 3.72
C GLY A 130 -10.23 -3.65 4.21
N HIS A 131 -11.16 -4.14 3.40
CA HIS A 131 -12.59 -4.14 3.71
C HIS A 131 -13.10 -5.56 3.95
N SER A 132 -13.96 -5.76 4.96
CA SER A 132 -14.58 -7.05 5.29
C SER A 132 -13.51 -8.15 5.48
N ALA A 133 -13.47 -9.19 4.64
CA ALA A 133 -12.42 -10.21 4.69
C ALA A 133 -11.00 -9.61 4.60
N GLY A 134 -10.79 -8.54 3.81
CA GLY A 134 -9.52 -7.80 3.79
C GLY A 134 -9.24 -7.08 5.10
N GLY A 135 -10.27 -6.58 5.79
CA GLY A 135 -10.15 -6.03 7.15
C GLY A 135 -9.77 -7.11 8.17
N TYR A 136 -10.31 -8.33 8.04
CA TYR A 136 -9.90 -9.49 8.83
C TYR A 136 -8.42 -9.81 8.62
N LEU A 137 -7.96 -9.91 7.36
CA LEU A 137 -6.53 -10.14 7.05
C LEU A 137 -5.65 -9.06 7.66
N THR A 138 -6.05 -7.78 7.53
CA THR A 138 -5.33 -6.64 8.13
C THR A 138 -5.18 -6.78 9.65
N ALA A 139 -6.27 -7.10 10.34
CA ALA A 139 -6.26 -7.25 11.79
C ALA A 139 -5.41 -8.46 12.25
N MET A 140 -5.56 -9.60 11.60
CA MET A 140 -4.84 -10.82 11.95
C MET A 140 -3.33 -10.72 11.75
N ILE A 141 -2.89 -10.02 10.70
CA ILE A 141 -1.45 -9.77 10.47
C ILE A 141 -0.83 -8.92 11.60
N GLY A 142 -1.59 -7.97 12.14
CA GLY A 142 -1.08 -7.14 13.23
C GLY A 142 -1.22 -7.75 14.63
N LEU A 143 -2.17 -8.69 14.83
CA LEU A 143 -2.40 -9.35 16.11
C LEU A 143 -1.50 -10.57 16.35
N ASP A 144 -0.98 -11.18 15.28
CA ASP A 144 -0.17 -12.39 15.38
C ASP A 144 1.15 -12.19 14.60
N GLU A 145 2.17 -11.82 15.32
CA GLU A 145 3.50 -11.50 14.79
C GLU A 145 4.13 -12.63 13.97
N LYS A 146 3.71 -13.88 14.17
CA LYS A 146 4.30 -15.03 13.45
C LYS A 146 4.27 -14.84 11.94
N TRP A 147 3.22 -14.19 11.38
CA TRP A 147 3.05 -14.02 9.95
C TRP A 147 4.14 -13.16 9.32
N LEU A 148 4.49 -12.05 9.95
CA LEU A 148 5.55 -11.16 9.45
C LEU A 148 6.95 -11.64 9.88
N ASN A 149 7.06 -12.34 11.01
CA ASN A 149 8.31 -12.93 11.47
C ASN A 149 8.87 -13.97 10.49
N GLU A 150 8.02 -14.68 9.72
CA GLU A 150 8.45 -15.57 8.62
C GLU A 150 9.29 -14.83 7.56
N TYR A 151 9.11 -13.52 7.43
CA TYR A 151 9.84 -12.64 6.51
C TYR A 151 10.87 -11.76 7.21
N SER A 152 11.16 -12.02 8.49
CA SER A 152 12.06 -11.19 9.32
C SER A 152 11.61 -9.73 9.40
N ILE A 153 10.31 -9.48 9.39
CA ILE A 153 9.69 -8.17 9.53
C ILE A 153 9.02 -8.12 10.91
N ASP A 154 9.42 -7.13 11.70
CA ASP A 154 8.75 -6.77 12.94
C ASP A 154 7.41 -6.08 12.61
N ALA A 155 6.30 -6.54 13.20
CA ALA A 155 4.98 -5.95 13.00
C ALA A 155 4.93 -4.47 13.40
N ASP A 156 5.72 -4.05 14.38
CA ASP A 156 5.87 -2.65 14.80
C ASP A 156 6.55 -1.76 13.75
N SER A 157 7.14 -2.36 12.71
CA SER A 157 7.65 -1.62 11.54
C SER A 157 6.54 -1.09 10.63
N LEU A 158 5.30 -1.57 10.78
CA LEU A 158 4.15 -1.02 10.09
C LEU A 158 3.75 0.32 10.71
N ALA A 159 3.52 1.32 9.88
CA ALA A 159 3.07 2.64 10.34
C ALA A 159 1.64 2.63 10.91
N GLY A 160 0.84 1.63 10.56
CA GLY A 160 -0.47 1.42 11.13
C GLY A 160 -1.33 0.40 10.39
N LEU A 161 -2.38 -0.03 11.06
CA LEU A 161 -3.38 -0.98 10.57
C LEU A 161 -4.74 -0.28 10.54
N ILE A 162 -5.45 -0.36 9.41
CA ILE A 162 -6.73 0.33 9.20
C ILE A 162 -7.76 -0.69 8.66
N PRO A 163 -8.28 -1.59 9.49
CA PRO A 163 -9.29 -2.56 9.08
C PRO A 163 -10.67 -1.91 8.94
N PHE A 164 -11.33 -2.07 7.79
CA PHE A 164 -12.71 -1.62 7.59
C PHE A 164 -13.67 -2.81 7.64
N GLY A 165 -14.55 -2.86 8.65
CA GLY A 165 -15.59 -3.87 8.79
C GLY A 165 -15.07 -5.31 8.88
N GLY A 166 -13.83 -5.49 9.29
CA GLY A 166 -13.25 -6.78 9.57
C GLY A 166 -13.81 -7.34 10.87
N GLN A 167 -14.39 -8.54 10.84
CA GLN A 167 -14.77 -9.26 12.05
C GLN A 167 -13.55 -10.02 12.55
N VAL A 168 -13.07 -9.68 13.72
CA VAL A 168 -12.12 -10.52 14.46
C VAL A 168 -12.97 -11.50 15.26
N ILE A 169 -13.13 -12.72 14.75
CA ILE A 169 -13.81 -13.79 15.48
C ILE A 169 -12.75 -14.43 16.38
N SER A 170 -12.98 -14.30 17.67
CA SER A 170 -12.24 -15.03 18.73
C SER A 170 -12.69 -16.47 18.77
#